data_8656873d8e5d1038994242bd2a74bd90
#
_entry.id   8656873d8e5d1038994242bd2a74bd90
#
_cell.length_a   1.000
_cell.length_b   1.000
_cell.length_c   1.000
_cell.angle_alpha   90.00
_cell.angle_beta   90.00
_cell.angle_gamma   90.00
#
_symmetry.space_group_name_H-M   'P 1'
#
loop_
_entity.id
_entity.type
_entity.pdbx_description
1 polymer ?
#
loop_
_entity_poly.entity_id
_entity_poly.type
_entity_poly.pdbx_seq_one_letter_code
_entity_poly.pdbx_strand_id
1 'polypeptide(L)'
;MKQQTEDMKMVKGIYKRWLWGVLGLTFAALIICGGVVAAVDPFFHYHGPIEGLSYPIDSERYQNDGISRHFAYDAVLTGTSMTENFKASQFDRLFGVTSIKIPFGGATYKEVDQTVRRAIAYNPEIRVVLRSLDGNFLLADKDDWNETAPNPDYLYDENILNDVNYVWNKEVLFGNVKSVLGLTKAGGHTTTFDEYMNWAPEKEWGKEAVLRTYGRVKERPKELPFTEEDRVMVTENLEQNVLASARANPQITFYYFIPPYSISYWDSELLSKGELRRYAEALRLEAELLLECENVRLFGFDDQFDITCDLGNYMDVIHYSEAVGDQLIQWMAEGEHRLTKENAGEYFERVEEFYRNYDYDRLYEPEEE
;
A
#
# COMPACT_ATOMS: atom_id res chain seq x y z
N MET A 1 -49.72 -56.11 6.28
CA MET A 1 -48.91 -55.67 5.13
C MET A 1 -49.38 -54.33 4.51
N LYS A 2 -50.63 -54.15 4.12
CA LYS A 2 -51.15 -52.88 3.58
C LYS A 2 -50.99 -51.69 4.56
N GLN A 3 -51.36 -51.87 5.83
CA GLN A 3 -51.28 -50.82 6.87
C GLN A 3 -49.85 -50.34 7.12
N GLN A 4 -48.87 -51.23 7.20
CA GLN A 4 -47.44 -50.89 7.31
C GLN A 4 -46.89 -50.09 6.12
N THR A 5 -47.43 -50.35 4.91
CA THR A 5 -47.05 -49.63 3.71
C THR A 5 -47.63 -48.21 3.67
N GLU A 6 -48.84 -48.01 4.20
CA GLU A 6 -49.45 -46.68 4.32
C GLU A 6 -48.78 -45.85 5.41
N ASP A 7 -48.48 -46.44 6.55
CA ASP A 7 -47.74 -45.78 7.63
C ASP A 7 -46.36 -45.32 7.17
N MET A 8 -45.61 -46.16 6.41
CA MET A 8 -44.32 -45.80 5.81
C MET A 8 -44.44 -44.68 4.78
N LYS A 9 -45.52 -44.63 3.98
CA LYS A 9 -45.76 -43.54 3.03
C LYS A 9 -46.08 -42.23 3.75
N MET A 10 -46.85 -42.26 4.82
CA MET A 10 -47.16 -41.11 5.61
C MET A 10 -45.92 -40.53 6.33
N VAL A 11 -45.11 -41.42 6.92
CA VAL A 11 -43.83 -41.03 7.57
C VAL A 11 -42.89 -40.43 6.57
N LYS A 12 -42.69 -41.01 5.38
CA LYS A 12 -41.89 -40.46 4.28
C LYS A 12 -42.41 -39.07 3.84
N GLY A 13 -43.74 -38.88 3.80
CA GLY A 13 -44.33 -37.60 3.45
C GLY A 13 -44.04 -36.49 4.50
N ILE A 14 -44.04 -36.85 5.78
CA ILE A 14 -43.72 -35.91 6.88
C ILE A 14 -42.25 -35.54 6.83
N TYR A 15 -41.34 -36.50 6.68
CA TYR A 15 -39.89 -36.23 6.54
C TYR A 15 -39.59 -35.36 5.32
N LYS A 16 -40.23 -35.61 4.18
CA LYS A 16 -40.05 -34.79 2.98
C LYS A 16 -40.50 -33.34 3.20
N ARG A 17 -41.65 -33.11 3.85
CA ARG A 17 -42.13 -31.75 4.18
C ARG A 17 -41.19 -31.05 5.17
N TRP A 18 -40.74 -31.76 6.19
CA TRP A 18 -39.77 -31.24 7.15
C TRP A 18 -38.45 -30.87 6.47
N LEU A 19 -37.90 -31.75 5.61
CA LEU A 19 -36.67 -31.49 4.86
C LEU A 19 -36.80 -30.22 4.00
N TRP A 20 -37.90 -30.11 3.23
CA TRP A 20 -38.14 -28.90 2.42
C TRP A 20 -38.31 -27.64 3.27
N GLY A 21 -38.94 -27.75 4.44
CA GLY A 21 -39.05 -26.66 5.40
C GLY A 21 -37.69 -26.20 5.92
N VAL A 22 -36.82 -27.14 6.32
CA VAL A 22 -35.46 -26.82 6.78
C VAL A 22 -34.65 -26.20 5.67
N LEU A 23 -34.63 -26.80 4.46
CA LEU A 23 -33.90 -26.26 3.30
C LEU A 23 -34.42 -24.85 2.95
N GLY A 24 -35.73 -24.63 2.96
CA GLY A 24 -36.33 -23.30 2.70
C GLY A 24 -35.89 -22.24 3.71
N LEU A 25 -35.92 -22.59 5.02
CA LEU A 25 -35.49 -21.70 6.09
C LEU A 25 -33.98 -21.41 6.00
N THR A 26 -33.17 -22.42 5.73
CA THR A 26 -31.71 -22.24 5.54
C THR A 26 -31.43 -21.32 4.36
N PHE A 27 -32.09 -21.55 3.21
CA PHE A 27 -31.94 -20.71 2.04
C PHE A 27 -32.38 -19.26 2.27
N ALA A 28 -33.52 -19.07 2.95
CA ALA A 28 -33.99 -17.74 3.33
C ALA A 28 -32.98 -17.03 4.27
N ALA A 29 -32.43 -17.74 5.25
CA ALA A 29 -31.40 -17.19 6.14
C ALA A 29 -30.14 -16.77 5.37
N LEU A 30 -29.67 -17.59 4.43
CA LEU A 30 -28.52 -17.24 3.57
C LEU A 30 -28.78 -16.01 2.71
N ILE A 31 -29.99 -15.89 2.13
CA ILE A 31 -30.38 -14.69 1.36
C ILE A 31 -30.37 -13.45 2.26
N ILE A 32 -30.92 -13.55 3.46
CA ILE A 32 -30.96 -12.43 4.40
C ILE A 32 -29.54 -12.03 4.81
N CYS A 33 -28.70 -13.00 5.19
CA CYS A 33 -27.31 -12.71 5.58
C CYS A 33 -26.52 -12.07 4.43
N GLY A 34 -26.58 -12.64 3.23
CA GLY A 34 -25.91 -12.08 2.06
C GLY A 34 -26.46 -10.71 1.67
N GLY A 35 -27.79 -10.53 1.76
CA GLY A 35 -28.45 -9.24 1.52
C GLY A 35 -28.03 -8.15 2.50
N VAL A 36 -27.82 -8.49 3.78
CA VAL A 36 -27.32 -7.54 4.79
C VAL A 36 -25.87 -7.14 4.48
N VAL A 37 -25.00 -8.10 4.12
CA VAL A 37 -23.61 -7.80 3.75
C VAL A 37 -23.57 -6.90 2.52
N ALA A 38 -24.32 -7.25 1.47
CA ALA A 38 -24.36 -6.45 0.25
C ALA A 38 -24.98 -5.07 0.44
N ALA A 39 -25.96 -4.93 1.36
CA ALA A 39 -26.61 -3.66 1.64
C ALA A 39 -25.79 -2.72 2.52
N VAL A 40 -24.96 -3.23 3.42
CA VAL A 40 -24.04 -2.42 4.24
C VAL A 40 -22.72 -2.21 3.51
N ASP A 41 -22.26 -3.24 2.82
CA ASP A 41 -21.06 -3.27 1.98
C ASP A 41 -19.80 -2.67 2.64
N PRO A 42 -19.30 -3.27 3.72
CA PRO A 42 -18.22 -2.70 4.51
C PRO A 42 -16.89 -2.55 3.75
N PHE A 43 -16.75 -3.22 2.60
CA PHE A 43 -15.56 -3.14 1.76
C PHE A 43 -15.79 -2.34 0.45
N PHE A 44 -16.97 -1.73 0.30
CA PHE A 44 -17.32 -0.94 -0.88
C PHE A 44 -17.24 -1.74 -2.20
N HIS A 45 -17.49 -3.03 -2.15
CA HIS A 45 -17.39 -3.89 -3.33
C HIS A 45 -18.52 -3.61 -4.34
N TYR A 46 -19.74 -3.35 -3.86
CA TYR A 46 -20.91 -3.09 -4.69
C TYR A 46 -21.27 -1.61 -4.82
N HIS A 47 -20.97 -0.80 -3.80
CA HIS A 47 -21.31 0.62 -3.78
C HIS A 47 -20.44 1.42 -2.83
N GLY A 48 -20.46 2.75 -2.96
CA GLY A 48 -19.80 3.65 -2.03
C GLY A 48 -20.51 3.75 -0.67
N PRO A 49 -19.96 4.56 0.26
CA PRO A 49 -20.56 4.78 1.56
C PRO A 49 -22.02 5.26 1.47
N ILE A 50 -22.90 4.65 2.25
CA ILE A 50 -24.32 5.03 2.32
C ILE A 50 -24.48 6.21 3.28
N GLU A 51 -25.24 7.22 2.88
CA GLU A 51 -25.59 8.34 3.75
C GLU A 51 -26.26 7.86 5.05
N GLY A 52 -25.77 8.36 6.19
CA GLY A 52 -26.26 7.97 7.50
C GLY A 52 -25.59 6.72 8.10
N LEU A 53 -24.69 6.07 7.38
CA LEU A 53 -23.79 5.05 7.92
C LEU A 53 -22.36 5.60 8.06
N SER A 54 -21.67 5.16 9.11
CA SER A 54 -20.26 5.51 9.37
C SER A 54 -19.39 4.27 9.18
N TYR A 55 -18.42 4.35 8.30
CA TYR A 55 -17.59 3.23 7.88
C TYR A 55 -16.19 3.32 8.49
N PRO A 56 -15.71 2.32 9.24
CA PRO A 56 -14.29 2.17 9.48
C PRO A 56 -13.60 1.79 8.17
N ILE A 57 -12.57 2.55 7.81
CA ILE A 57 -11.67 2.23 6.70
C ILE A 57 -10.33 1.91 7.35
N ASP A 58 -9.98 0.62 7.41
CA ASP A 58 -8.87 0.10 8.19
C ASP A 58 -8.20 -1.14 7.57
N SER A 59 -8.58 -1.49 6.33
CA SER A 59 -8.10 -2.71 5.68
C SER A 59 -7.77 -2.51 4.20
N GLU A 60 -6.49 -2.30 3.91
CA GLU A 60 -5.97 -2.01 2.58
C GLU A 60 -6.41 -3.03 1.53
N ARG A 61 -6.14 -4.31 1.82
CA ARG A 61 -6.34 -5.39 0.86
C ARG A 61 -7.81 -5.71 0.60
N TYR A 62 -8.70 -5.31 1.52
CA TYR A 62 -10.13 -5.52 1.35
C TYR A 62 -10.90 -4.31 0.85
N GLN A 63 -10.39 -3.09 1.11
CA GLN A 63 -11.14 -1.87 0.83
C GLN A 63 -10.60 -1.03 -0.33
N ASN A 64 -9.28 -1.12 -0.66
CA ASN A 64 -8.67 -0.26 -1.67
C ASN A 64 -9.31 -0.37 -3.06
N ASP A 65 -9.72 -1.56 -3.49
CA ASP A 65 -10.39 -1.71 -4.76
C ASP A 65 -11.78 -1.05 -4.76
N GLY A 66 -12.58 -1.29 -3.72
CA GLY A 66 -13.90 -0.65 -3.57
C GLY A 66 -13.81 0.86 -3.45
N ILE A 67 -12.81 1.39 -2.73
CA ILE A 67 -12.50 2.82 -2.67
C ILE A 67 -12.24 3.36 -4.08
N SER A 68 -11.39 2.68 -4.85
CA SER A 68 -11.07 3.08 -6.23
C SER A 68 -12.29 3.08 -7.15
N ARG A 69 -13.27 2.18 -6.92
CA ARG A 69 -14.49 2.06 -7.72
C ARG A 69 -15.53 3.13 -7.42
N HIS A 70 -15.70 3.49 -6.13
CA HIS A 70 -16.94 4.11 -5.69
C HIS A 70 -16.78 5.47 -5.01
N PHE A 71 -15.55 5.91 -4.74
CA PHE A 71 -15.32 7.23 -4.19
C PHE A 71 -15.13 8.26 -5.31
N ALA A 72 -15.37 9.52 -4.98
CA ALA A 72 -15.12 10.63 -5.91
C ALA A 72 -13.70 11.16 -5.70
N TYR A 73 -12.88 11.18 -6.74
CA TYR A 73 -11.50 11.67 -6.68
C TYR A 73 -11.00 12.04 -8.09
N ASP A 74 -9.94 12.83 -8.16
CA ASP A 74 -9.19 13.11 -9.39
C ASP A 74 -7.68 12.95 -9.19
N ALA A 75 -7.28 12.42 -8.02
CA ALA A 75 -5.90 12.06 -7.71
C ALA A 75 -5.81 10.79 -6.87
N VAL A 76 -4.68 10.11 -6.95
CA VAL A 76 -4.37 8.90 -6.19
C VAL A 76 -3.08 9.09 -5.41
N LEU A 77 -3.13 8.81 -4.10
CA LEU A 77 -1.98 8.72 -3.22
C LEU A 77 -1.79 7.25 -2.86
N THR A 78 -0.65 6.65 -3.25
CA THR A 78 -0.39 5.22 -3.11
C THR A 78 1.09 4.92 -2.90
N GLY A 79 1.42 3.68 -2.68
CA GLY A 79 2.76 3.15 -2.42
C GLY A 79 2.71 2.04 -1.40
N THR A 80 3.76 1.91 -0.63
CA THR A 80 3.88 0.94 0.46
C THR A 80 3.55 1.59 1.83
N SER A 81 4.00 0.98 2.92
CA SER A 81 3.94 1.56 4.26
C SER A 81 4.57 2.96 4.36
N MET A 82 5.42 3.33 3.40
CA MET A 82 6.06 4.66 3.35
C MET A 82 5.07 5.79 3.04
N THR A 83 3.87 5.49 2.55
CA THR A 83 2.81 6.47 2.26
C THR A 83 1.58 6.36 3.17
N GLU A 84 1.51 5.36 4.04
CA GLU A 84 0.36 5.13 4.91
C GLU A 84 0.08 6.31 5.85
N ASN A 85 1.12 6.92 6.38
CA ASN A 85 1.01 8.09 7.28
C ASN A 85 0.83 9.43 6.55
N PHE A 86 0.80 9.46 5.22
CA PHE A 86 0.58 10.69 4.47
C PHE A 86 -0.84 11.21 4.68
N LYS A 87 -0.98 12.54 4.76
CA LYS A 87 -2.27 13.22 4.88
C LYS A 87 -2.83 13.57 3.51
N ALA A 88 -3.92 12.93 3.14
CA ALA A 88 -4.62 13.23 1.89
C ALA A 88 -5.10 14.69 1.84
N SER A 89 -5.55 15.25 2.97
CA SER A 89 -5.98 16.66 3.06
C SER A 89 -4.85 17.66 2.78
N GLN A 90 -3.61 17.34 3.17
CA GLN A 90 -2.45 18.16 2.83
C GLN A 90 -2.13 18.07 1.34
N PHE A 91 -2.11 16.86 0.81
CA PHE A 91 -1.89 16.61 -0.61
C PHE A 91 -2.92 17.35 -1.46
N ASP A 92 -4.21 17.21 -1.14
CA ASP A 92 -5.32 17.88 -1.83
C ASP A 92 -5.14 19.39 -1.87
N ARG A 93 -4.81 19.98 -0.73
CA ARG A 93 -4.61 21.44 -0.63
C ARG A 93 -3.42 21.92 -1.46
N LEU A 94 -2.31 21.20 -1.45
CA LEU A 94 -1.07 21.63 -2.11
C LEU A 94 -1.13 21.42 -3.62
N PHE A 95 -1.76 20.35 -4.08
CA PHE A 95 -1.85 20.00 -5.51
C PHE A 95 -3.16 20.47 -6.18
N GLY A 96 -4.12 20.98 -5.40
CA GLY A 96 -5.42 21.43 -5.93
C GLY A 96 -6.24 20.29 -6.49
N VAL A 97 -6.29 19.17 -5.80
CA VAL A 97 -6.94 17.90 -6.17
C VAL A 97 -7.90 17.41 -5.10
N THR A 98 -8.63 16.35 -5.40
CA THR A 98 -9.36 15.52 -4.44
C THR A 98 -8.82 14.11 -4.54
N SER A 99 -8.15 13.61 -3.51
CA SER A 99 -7.47 12.33 -3.59
C SER A 99 -8.17 11.22 -2.80
N ILE A 100 -7.94 9.99 -3.28
CA ILE A 100 -8.04 8.79 -2.45
C ILE A 100 -6.63 8.37 -2.02
N LYS A 101 -6.53 7.84 -0.79
CA LYS A 101 -5.31 7.20 -0.29
C LYS A 101 -5.51 5.70 -0.30
N ILE A 102 -4.72 4.98 -1.09
CA ILE A 102 -4.82 3.54 -1.32
C ILE A 102 -3.43 2.87 -1.27
N PRO A 103 -2.74 2.93 -0.13
CA PRO A 103 -1.44 2.30 0.06
C PRO A 103 -1.58 0.78 0.22
N PHE A 104 -0.44 0.08 0.18
CA PHE A 104 -0.34 -1.33 0.54
C PHE A 104 0.94 -1.60 1.33
N GLY A 105 0.84 -1.83 2.62
CA GLY A 105 2.00 -2.19 3.45
C GLY A 105 2.76 -3.40 2.92
N GLY A 106 4.07 -3.25 2.67
CA GLY A 106 4.93 -4.31 2.17
C GLY A 106 4.62 -4.82 0.77
N ALA A 107 3.91 -4.05 -0.05
CA ALA A 107 3.56 -4.44 -1.42
C ALA A 107 4.74 -4.38 -2.37
N THR A 108 4.76 -5.29 -3.33
CA THR A 108 5.67 -5.26 -4.48
C THR A 108 5.27 -4.17 -5.49
N TYR A 109 6.14 -3.85 -6.42
CA TYR A 109 5.82 -2.89 -7.49
C TYR A 109 4.61 -3.32 -8.32
N LYS A 110 4.43 -4.64 -8.53
CA LYS A 110 3.30 -5.21 -9.24
C LYS A 110 1.96 -4.96 -8.53
N GLU A 111 1.91 -5.16 -7.22
CA GLU A 111 0.68 -4.97 -6.44
C GLU A 111 0.25 -3.50 -6.44
N VAL A 112 1.20 -2.58 -6.24
CA VAL A 112 0.92 -1.14 -6.29
C VAL A 112 0.47 -0.71 -7.70
N ASP A 113 1.14 -1.18 -8.76
CA ASP A 113 0.77 -0.84 -10.14
C ASP A 113 -0.61 -1.37 -10.53
N GLN A 114 -0.97 -2.58 -10.13
CA GLN A 114 -2.31 -3.11 -10.37
C GLN A 114 -3.39 -2.21 -9.77
N THR A 115 -3.16 -1.70 -8.56
CA THR A 115 -4.08 -0.77 -7.91
C THR A 115 -4.18 0.54 -8.66
N VAL A 116 -3.05 1.10 -9.09
CA VAL A 116 -3.04 2.32 -9.94
C VAL A 116 -3.79 2.09 -11.24
N ARG A 117 -3.56 0.99 -11.93
CA ARG A 117 -4.27 0.66 -13.20
C ARG A 117 -5.77 0.52 -12.98
N ARG A 118 -6.20 -0.10 -11.88
CA ARG A 118 -7.61 -0.25 -11.56
C ARG A 118 -8.24 1.11 -11.26
N ALA A 119 -7.59 1.95 -10.45
CA ALA A 119 -8.05 3.30 -10.18
C ALA A 119 -8.22 4.12 -11.48
N ILE A 120 -7.25 4.07 -12.40
CA ILE A 120 -7.30 4.75 -13.69
C ILE A 120 -8.44 4.17 -14.58
N ALA A 121 -8.64 2.85 -14.54
CA ALA A 121 -9.71 2.21 -15.32
C ALA A 121 -11.10 2.58 -14.82
N TYR A 122 -11.28 2.74 -13.50
CA TYR A 122 -12.55 3.14 -12.90
C TYR A 122 -12.84 4.63 -13.03
N ASN A 123 -11.78 5.46 -12.98
CA ASN A 123 -11.92 6.90 -13.03
C ASN A 123 -10.99 7.53 -14.09
N PRO A 124 -11.51 7.86 -15.29
CA PRO A 124 -10.73 8.52 -16.34
C PRO A 124 -10.40 9.99 -16.04
N GLU A 125 -10.95 10.58 -14.98
CA GLU A 125 -10.72 11.97 -14.58
C GLU A 125 -9.45 12.17 -13.74
N ILE A 126 -8.69 11.10 -13.45
CA ILE A 126 -7.45 11.19 -12.69
C ILE A 126 -6.46 12.10 -13.42
N ARG A 127 -5.93 13.07 -12.67
CA ARG A 127 -4.91 14.03 -13.13
C ARG A 127 -3.55 13.81 -12.52
N VAL A 128 -3.52 13.29 -11.29
CA VAL A 128 -2.30 13.15 -10.49
C VAL A 128 -2.27 11.77 -9.82
N VAL A 129 -1.12 11.11 -9.89
CA VAL A 129 -0.78 9.92 -9.09
C VAL A 129 0.50 10.24 -8.33
N LEU A 130 0.47 10.12 -7.00
CA LEU A 130 1.66 10.17 -6.14
C LEU A 130 1.94 8.77 -5.62
N ARG A 131 3.18 8.28 -5.81
CA ARG A 131 3.58 6.92 -5.43
C ARG A 131 5.01 6.89 -4.91
N SER A 132 5.25 6.17 -3.79
CA SER A 132 6.60 5.81 -3.35
C SER A 132 7.21 4.73 -4.25
N LEU A 133 8.49 4.83 -4.52
CA LEU A 133 9.29 3.82 -5.18
C LEU A 133 10.30 3.27 -4.16
N ASP A 134 9.90 2.19 -3.53
CA ASP A 134 10.68 1.58 -2.46
C ASP A 134 11.78 0.70 -3.03
N GLY A 135 13.02 1.10 -2.89
CA GLY A 135 14.17 0.40 -3.46
C GLY A 135 14.31 -1.06 -3.01
N ASN A 136 13.69 -1.44 -1.89
CA ASN A 136 13.62 -2.83 -1.42
C ASN A 136 12.97 -3.79 -2.42
N PHE A 137 12.08 -3.30 -3.28
CA PHE A 137 11.36 -4.09 -4.28
C PHE A 137 11.86 -3.86 -5.71
N LEU A 138 12.91 -3.07 -5.88
CA LEU A 138 13.45 -2.74 -7.19
C LEU A 138 14.17 -3.95 -7.83
N LEU A 139 15.02 -4.64 -7.04
CA LEU A 139 15.74 -5.85 -7.42
C LEU A 139 14.89 -7.12 -7.16
N ALA A 140 13.64 -7.10 -7.59
CA ALA A 140 12.68 -8.19 -7.49
C ALA A 140 12.17 -8.60 -8.87
N ASP A 141 11.71 -9.84 -9.01
CA ASP A 141 11.05 -10.27 -10.24
C ASP A 141 9.79 -9.43 -10.50
N LYS A 142 9.55 -9.06 -11.75
CA LYS A 142 8.39 -8.26 -12.15
C LYS A 142 7.04 -8.88 -11.79
N ASP A 143 7.02 -10.19 -11.59
CA ASP A 143 5.83 -10.95 -11.25
C ASP A 143 5.73 -11.31 -9.77
N ASP A 144 6.70 -10.88 -8.96
CA ASP A 144 6.69 -11.08 -7.51
C ASP A 144 5.45 -10.48 -6.86
N TRP A 145 4.99 -11.19 -5.86
CA TRP A 145 3.78 -10.91 -5.11
C TRP A 145 4.04 -11.09 -3.61
N ASN A 146 3.45 -10.29 -2.76
CA ASN A 146 3.56 -10.49 -1.32
C ASN A 146 2.71 -11.69 -0.87
N GLU A 147 3.31 -12.88 -0.83
CA GLU A 147 2.64 -14.11 -0.42
C GLU A 147 2.16 -14.11 1.03
N THR A 148 2.73 -13.26 1.87
CA THR A 148 2.36 -13.20 3.30
C THR A 148 1.08 -12.40 3.55
N ALA A 149 0.67 -11.58 2.60
CA ALA A 149 -0.52 -10.75 2.67
C ALA A 149 -1.24 -10.69 1.31
N PRO A 150 -1.80 -11.81 0.83
CA PRO A 150 -2.44 -11.85 -0.49
C PRO A 150 -3.72 -11.02 -0.50
N ASN A 151 -4.01 -10.42 -1.67
CA ASN A 151 -5.30 -9.80 -1.91
C ASN A 151 -6.41 -10.85 -1.97
N PRO A 152 -7.61 -10.55 -1.48
CA PRO A 152 -8.77 -11.42 -1.68
C PRO A 152 -9.28 -11.32 -3.12
N ASP A 153 -8.90 -12.26 -3.98
CA ASP A 153 -9.17 -12.26 -5.43
C ASP A 153 -10.64 -11.94 -5.78
N TYR A 154 -11.59 -12.44 -4.96
CA TYR A 154 -13.01 -12.22 -5.15
C TYR A 154 -13.47 -10.76 -4.99
N LEU A 155 -12.65 -9.87 -4.43
CA LEU A 155 -12.91 -8.43 -4.39
C LEU A 155 -12.23 -7.68 -5.54
N TYR A 156 -11.30 -8.34 -6.24
CA TYR A 156 -10.48 -7.73 -7.30
C TYR A 156 -10.85 -8.20 -8.71
N ASP A 157 -11.93 -8.94 -8.86
CA ASP A 157 -12.46 -9.37 -10.16
C ASP A 157 -13.91 -8.87 -10.37
N GLU A 158 -14.53 -9.28 -11.46
CA GLU A 158 -15.93 -8.96 -11.77
C GLU A 158 -16.82 -10.21 -11.79
N ASN A 159 -16.33 -11.30 -11.20
CA ASN A 159 -17.03 -12.57 -11.18
C ASN A 159 -17.96 -12.69 -9.98
N ILE A 160 -19.20 -12.26 -10.13
CA ILE A 160 -20.22 -12.32 -9.07
C ILE A 160 -20.45 -13.72 -8.46
N LEU A 161 -19.97 -14.79 -9.11
CA LEU A 161 -20.16 -16.15 -8.59
C LEU A 161 -19.20 -16.48 -7.44
N ASN A 162 -18.04 -15.82 -7.34
CA ASN A 162 -17.11 -15.99 -6.24
C ASN A 162 -17.34 -15.00 -5.08
N ASP A 163 -18.25 -14.03 -5.25
CA ASP A 163 -18.71 -13.11 -4.18
C ASP A 163 -19.31 -13.85 -3.00
N VAL A 164 -19.63 -15.13 -3.15
CA VAL A 164 -20.02 -16.00 -2.03
C VAL A 164 -19.01 -15.96 -0.89
N ASN A 165 -17.72 -15.73 -1.20
CA ASN A 165 -16.64 -15.57 -0.23
C ASN A 165 -16.71 -14.25 0.54
N TYR A 166 -17.45 -13.28 0.03
CA TYR A 166 -17.72 -12.00 0.65
C TYR A 166 -19.06 -12.03 1.39
N VAL A 167 -20.16 -12.28 0.66
CA VAL A 167 -21.53 -12.10 1.19
C VAL A 167 -21.93 -13.15 2.24
N TRP A 168 -21.31 -14.33 2.23
CA TRP A 168 -21.53 -15.39 3.23
C TRP A 168 -20.34 -15.62 4.15
N ASN A 169 -19.49 -14.61 4.28
CA ASN A 169 -18.35 -14.64 5.20
C ASN A 169 -18.82 -14.21 6.60
N LYS A 170 -18.58 -15.08 7.59
CA LYS A 170 -18.97 -14.79 8.99
C LYS A 170 -18.22 -13.59 9.58
N GLU A 171 -16.94 -13.40 9.21
CA GLU A 171 -16.14 -12.26 9.70
C GLU A 171 -16.67 -10.95 9.10
N VAL A 172 -17.07 -10.97 7.85
CA VAL A 172 -17.70 -9.80 7.21
C VAL A 172 -19.03 -9.49 7.88
N LEU A 173 -19.91 -10.48 8.06
CA LEU A 173 -21.25 -10.27 8.63
C LEU A 173 -21.19 -9.87 10.12
N PHE A 174 -20.45 -10.62 10.93
CA PHE A 174 -20.44 -10.44 12.40
C PHE A 174 -19.29 -9.56 12.91
N GLY A 175 -18.29 -9.28 12.08
CA GLY A 175 -17.20 -8.35 12.33
C GLY A 175 -17.46 -7.01 11.64
N ASN A 176 -17.23 -6.94 10.34
CA ASN A 176 -17.19 -5.67 9.60
C ASN A 176 -18.57 -4.98 9.52
N VAL A 177 -19.65 -5.69 9.17
CA VAL A 177 -21.01 -5.12 9.18
C VAL A 177 -21.38 -4.62 10.59
N LYS A 178 -21.09 -5.42 11.62
CA LYS A 178 -21.34 -5.01 13.01
C LYS A 178 -20.50 -3.78 13.40
N SER A 179 -19.28 -3.66 12.90
CA SER A 179 -18.42 -2.50 13.13
C SER A 179 -19.01 -1.22 12.52
N VAL A 180 -19.45 -1.27 11.26
CA VAL A 180 -20.18 -0.16 10.60
C VAL A 180 -21.40 0.26 11.41
N LEU A 181 -22.27 -0.68 11.76
CA LEU A 181 -23.49 -0.38 12.52
C LEU A 181 -23.17 0.12 13.94
N GLY A 182 -22.15 -0.42 14.58
CA GLY A 182 -21.67 -0.02 15.91
C GLY A 182 -21.12 1.40 15.91
N LEU A 183 -20.25 1.73 14.95
CA LEU A 183 -19.67 3.07 14.77
C LEU A 183 -20.78 4.10 14.50
N THR A 184 -21.70 3.79 13.59
CA THR A 184 -22.88 4.62 13.28
C THR A 184 -23.72 4.89 14.52
N LYS A 185 -24.06 3.84 15.29
CA LYS A 185 -24.85 3.97 16.51
C LYS A 185 -24.15 4.80 17.59
N ALA A 186 -22.83 4.75 17.65
CA ALA A 186 -22.03 5.55 18.57
C ALA A 186 -21.91 7.03 18.15
N GLY A 187 -22.43 7.41 16.98
CA GLY A 187 -22.31 8.77 16.42
C GLY A 187 -20.91 9.08 15.91
N GLY A 188 -20.12 8.04 15.56
CA GLY A 188 -18.82 8.21 14.93
C GLY A 188 -18.94 8.70 13.48
N HIS A 189 -17.82 8.96 12.84
CA HIS A 189 -17.74 9.35 11.43
C HIS A 189 -17.07 8.25 10.60
N THR A 190 -17.26 8.30 9.29
CA THR A 190 -16.49 7.46 8.36
C THR A 190 -15.03 7.88 8.41
N THR A 191 -14.11 6.91 8.56
CA THR A 191 -12.67 7.14 8.59
C THR A 191 -12.26 8.03 7.40
N THR A 192 -11.56 9.12 7.66
CA THR A 192 -11.01 9.99 6.63
C THR A 192 -9.74 9.39 6.01
N PHE A 193 -9.34 9.87 4.83
CA PHE A 193 -8.07 9.42 4.24
C PHE A 193 -6.83 9.92 4.99
N ASP A 194 -6.95 10.89 5.91
CA ASP A 194 -5.88 11.25 6.84
C ASP A 194 -5.72 10.20 7.96
N GLU A 195 -6.84 9.64 8.42
CA GLU A 195 -6.87 8.61 9.47
C GLU A 195 -6.59 7.20 8.92
N TYR A 196 -6.99 6.95 7.66
CA TYR A 196 -6.86 5.64 7.03
C TYR A 196 -5.41 5.19 6.97
N MET A 197 -5.14 4.02 7.54
CA MET A 197 -3.80 3.43 7.65
C MET A 197 -2.74 4.35 8.27
N ASN A 198 -3.14 5.38 9.03
CA ASN A 198 -2.22 6.20 9.80
C ASN A 198 -1.91 5.51 11.13
N TRP A 199 -0.81 4.79 11.16
CA TRP A 199 -0.32 4.07 12.34
C TRP A 199 0.68 4.89 13.18
N ALA A 200 1.10 6.08 12.72
CA ALA A 200 2.11 6.89 13.38
C ALA A 200 1.81 7.23 14.85
N PRO A 201 0.54 7.55 15.25
CA PRO A 201 0.24 7.87 16.65
C PRO A 201 0.41 6.69 17.64
N GLU A 202 0.46 5.45 17.14
CA GLU A 202 0.56 4.24 17.97
C GLU A 202 2.00 3.74 18.13
N LYS A 203 2.98 4.44 17.54
CA LYS A 203 4.37 3.99 17.49
C LYS A 203 5.27 4.79 18.40
N GLU A 204 6.34 4.14 18.85
CA GLU A 204 7.45 4.78 19.53
C GLU A 204 8.46 5.27 18.49
N TRP A 205 8.90 6.49 18.66
CA TRP A 205 9.83 7.16 17.75
C TRP A 205 11.15 7.45 18.44
N GLY A 206 12.21 7.59 17.65
CA GLY A 206 13.49 8.05 18.13
C GLY A 206 14.57 6.99 18.14
N LYS A 207 15.76 7.44 18.48
CA LYS A 207 17.00 6.66 18.46
C LYS A 207 16.89 5.31 19.19
N GLU A 208 16.27 5.31 20.38
CA GLU A 208 16.09 4.06 21.14
C GLU A 208 15.17 3.07 20.42
N ALA A 209 14.13 3.54 19.75
CA ALA A 209 13.24 2.69 18.98
C ALA A 209 13.98 2.05 17.80
N VAL A 210 14.73 2.85 17.04
CA VAL A 210 15.55 2.36 15.93
C VAL A 210 16.60 1.37 16.38
N LEU A 211 17.35 1.67 17.44
CA LEU A 211 18.43 0.82 17.93
C LEU A 211 17.96 -0.54 18.49
N ARG A 212 16.66 -0.72 18.77
CA ARG A 212 16.10 -2.03 19.10
C ARG A 212 16.05 -2.99 17.91
N THR A 213 15.94 -2.44 16.70
CA THR A 213 15.83 -3.23 15.45
C THR A 213 17.13 -3.20 14.64
N TYR A 214 17.99 -2.24 14.90
CA TYR A 214 19.26 -2.05 14.19
C TYR A 214 20.39 -2.80 14.89
N GLY A 215 21.09 -3.64 14.13
CA GLY A 215 22.29 -4.35 14.57
C GLY A 215 23.54 -3.91 13.79
N ARG A 216 24.49 -3.24 14.46
CA ARG A 216 25.75 -2.81 13.84
C ARG A 216 26.61 -4.01 13.44
N VAL A 217 26.91 -4.15 12.14
CA VAL A 217 27.84 -5.17 11.61
C VAL A 217 29.15 -4.47 11.20
N LYS A 218 30.23 -4.73 11.97
CA LYS A 218 31.54 -4.09 11.72
C LYS A 218 32.31 -4.71 10.56
N GLU A 219 32.18 -6.03 10.39
CA GLU A 219 32.83 -6.74 9.29
C GLU A 219 31.91 -6.68 8.06
N ARG A 220 32.37 -5.96 7.03
CA ARG A 220 31.63 -5.80 5.77
C ARG A 220 32.10 -6.84 4.77
N PRO A 221 31.20 -7.59 4.13
CA PRO A 221 31.56 -8.51 3.06
C PRO A 221 32.06 -7.73 1.83
N LYS A 222 32.61 -8.46 0.88
CA LYS A 222 32.94 -7.87 -0.41
C LYS A 222 31.68 -7.39 -1.10
N GLU A 223 31.72 -6.19 -1.66
CA GLU A 223 30.61 -5.63 -2.42
C GLU A 223 30.21 -6.51 -3.62
N LEU A 224 28.92 -6.70 -3.77
CA LEU A 224 28.33 -7.39 -4.89
C LEU A 224 28.29 -6.44 -6.11
N PRO A 225 28.65 -6.93 -7.30
CA PRO A 225 28.53 -6.15 -8.52
C PRO A 225 27.06 -6.05 -8.93
N PHE A 226 26.70 -4.98 -9.60
CA PHE A 226 25.47 -4.92 -10.38
C PHE A 226 25.70 -5.67 -11.69
N THR A 227 24.98 -6.75 -11.91
CA THR A 227 25.19 -7.65 -13.04
C THR A 227 24.24 -7.33 -14.20
N GLU A 228 24.45 -7.96 -15.37
CA GLU A 228 23.51 -7.86 -16.48
C GLU A 228 22.15 -8.51 -16.13
N GLU A 229 22.14 -9.54 -15.30
CA GLU A 229 20.92 -10.18 -14.80
C GLU A 229 20.12 -9.21 -13.91
N ASP A 230 20.82 -8.46 -13.04
CA ASP A 230 20.18 -7.40 -12.22
C ASP A 230 19.60 -6.29 -13.11
N ARG A 231 20.36 -5.87 -14.13
CA ARG A 231 19.90 -4.86 -15.10
C ARG A 231 18.61 -5.29 -15.81
N VAL A 232 18.56 -6.53 -16.26
CA VAL A 232 17.36 -7.09 -16.92
C VAL A 232 16.21 -7.14 -15.93
N MET A 233 16.43 -7.66 -14.72
CA MET A 233 15.41 -7.76 -13.67
C MET A 233 14.80 -6.39 -13.32
N VAL A 234 15.64 -5.40 -13.03
CA VAL A 234 15.21 -4.02 -12.74
C VAL A 234 14.45 -3.42 -13.91
N THR A 235 14.96 -3.59 -15.14
CA THR A 235 14.31 -3.04 -16.33
C THR A 235 12.94 -3.66 -16.55
N GLU A 236 12.81 -4.99 -16.48
CA GLU A 236 11.54 -5.68 -16.66
C GLU A 236 10.52 -5.31 -15.57
N ASN A 237 10.98 -5.19 -14.31
CA ASN A 237 10.12 -4.80 -13.20
C ASN A 237 9.59 -3.37 -13.40
N LEU A 238 10.46 -2.42 -13.73
CA LEU A 238 10.06 -1.03 -13.98
C LEU A 238 9.16 -0.89 -15.22
N GLU A 239 9.51 -1.54 -16.31
CA GLU A 239 8.72 -1.49 -17.55
C GLU A 239 7.29 -1.99 -17.32
N GLN A 240 7.14 -3.10 -16.61
CA GLN A 240 5.81 -3.70 -16.37
C GLN A 240 5.02 -2.93 -15.30
N ASN A 241 5.66 -2.54 -14.20
CA ASN A 241 4.98 -2.18 -12.96
C ASN A 241 5.06 -0.69 -12.60
N VAL A 242 5.70 0.13 -13.44
CA VAL A 242 5.81 1.58 -13.23
C VAL A 242 5.61 2.34 -14.54
N LEU A 243 6.45 2.07 -15.55
CA LEU A 243 6.51 2.82 -16.79
C LEU A 243 5.30 2.58 -17.70
N ALA A 244 4.78 1.34 -17.71
CA ALA A 244 3.62 1.02 -18.56
C ALA A 244 2.41 1.88 -18.22
N SER A 245 2.14 2.11 -16.94
CA SER A 245 1.03 2.97 -16.48
C SER A 245 1.27 4.43 -16.86
N ALA A 246 2.50 4.95 -16.69
CA ALA A 246 2.84 6.32 -17.04
C ALA A 246 2.75 6.57 -18.55
N ARG A 247 3.32 5.68 -19.37
CA ARG A 247 3.31 5.81 -20.85
C ARG A 247 1.93 5.67 -21.46
N ALA A 248 1.08 4.80 -20.87
CA ALA A 248 -0.29 4.62 -21.35
C ALA A 248 -1.21 5.81 -21.03
N ASN A 249 -0.82 6.66 -20.08
CA ASN A 249 -1.64 7.77 -19.58
C ASN A 249 -0.88 9.10 -19.58
N PRO A 250 -0.50 9.64 -20.74
CA PRO A 250 0.30 10.87 -20.85
C PRO A 250 -0.41 12.12 -20.28
N GLN A 251 -1.73 12.07 -20.10
CA GLN A 251 -2.53 13.14 -19.51
C GLN A 251 -2.44 13.18 -17.98
N ILE A 252 -1.95 12.12 -17.33
CA ILE A 252 -1.77 12.04 -15.90
C ILE A 252 -0.35 12.45 -15.55
N THR A 253 -0.17 13.29 -14.55
CA THR A 253 1.16 13.56 -13.97
C THR A 253 1.45 12.56 -12.86
N PHE A 254 2.54 11.81 -13.01
CA PHE A 254 3.00 10.85 -12.01
C PHE A 254 4.12 11.48 -11.17
N TYR A 255 3.85 11.67 -9.88
CA TYR A 255 4.83 12.07 -8.89
C TYR A 255 5.37 10.81 -8.22
N TYR A 256 6.60 10.46 -8.55
CA TYR A 256 7.31 9.33 -7.97
C TYR A 256 8.40 9.84 -7.04
N PHE A 257 8.61 9.18 -5.92
CA PHE A 257 9.68 9.56 -5.01
C PHE A 257 10.39 8.35 -4.42
N ILE A 258 11.70 8.50 -4.23
CA ILE A 258 12.56 7.57 -3.51
C ILE A 258 12.53 8.01 -2.04
N PRO A 259 11.98 7.17 -1.12
CA PRO A 259 11.79 7.56 0.27
C PRO A 259 13.13 7.65 1.03
N PRO A 260 13.29 8.61 1.98
CA PRO A 260 14.51 8.76 2.78
C PRO A 260 14.57 7.69 3.85
N TYR A 261 15.20 6.57 3.58
CA TYR A 261 15.47 5.55 4.59
C TYR A 261 16.51 6.05 5.59
N SER A 262 16.37 5.62 6.88
CA SER A 262 17.30 6.08 7.91
C SER A 262 18.74 5.66 7.62
N ILE A 263 19.69 6.39 8.19
CA ILE A 263 21.11 6.05 8.13
C ILE A 263 21.39 4.60 8.55
N SER A 264 20.61 4.08 9.51
CA SER A 264 20.75 2.70 9.99
C SER A 264 20.36 1.63 8.95
N TYR A 265 19.43 1.95 8.04
CA TYR A 265 19.09 1.09 6.91
C TYR A 265 20.29 0.86 5.98
N TRP A 266 21.02 1.92 5.64
CA TRP A 266 22.17 1.86 4.76
C TRP A 266 23.29 0.98 5.31
N ASP A 267 23.46 0.93 6.64
CA ASP A 267 24.40 0.00 7.27
C ASP A 267 23.85 -1.42 7.35
N SER A 268 22.67 -1.61 7.95
CA SER A 268 22.13 -2.94 8.27
C SER A 268 21.69 -3.72 7.03
N GLU A 269 21.11 -3.04 6.05
CA GLU A 269 20.53 -3.72 4.89
C GLU A 269 21.46 -3.73 3.68
N LEU A 270 22.29 -2.71 3.52
CA LEU A 270 23.13 -2.59 2.32
C LEU A 270 24.60 -2.87 2.59
N LEU A 271 25.25 -2.12 3.47
CA LEU A 271 26.69 -2.28 3.71
C LEU A 271 27.03 -3.60 4.38
N SER A 272 26.22 -4.03 5.36
CA SER A 272 26.43 -5.30 6.06
C SER A 272 26.29 -6.53 5.17
N LYS A 273 25.55 -6.38 4.06
CA LYS A 273 25.31 -7.44 3.07
C LYS A 273 26.16 -7.29 1.81
N GLY A 274 26.92 -6.18 1.68
CA GLY A 274 27.70 -5.86 0.48
C GLY A 274 26.83 -5.41 -0.69
N GLU A 275 25.61 -4.98 -0.44
CA GLU A 275 24.62 -4.64 -1.48
C GLU A 275 24.66 -3.16 -1.91
N LEU A 276 25.40 -2.28 -1.22
CA LEU A 276 25.35 -0.84 -1.44
C LEU A 276 25.54 -0.47 -2.92
N ARG A 277 26.58 -0.98 -3.55
CA ARG A 277 26.86 -0.68 -4.96
C ARG A 277 25.77 -1.20 -5.88
N ARG A 278 25.32 -2.42 -5.66
CA ARG A 278 24.27 -3.07 -6.44
C ARG A 278 22.96 -2.29 -6.38
N TYR A 279 22.59 -1.86 -5.18
CA TYR A 279 21.43 -1.03 -4.92
C TYR A 279 21.56 0.36 -5.56
N ALA A 280 22.67 1.06 -5.40
CA ALA A 280 22.89 2.38 -5.99
C ALA A 280 22.82 2.35 -7.53
N GLU A 281 23.39 1.33 -8.17
CA GLU A 281 23.30 1.16 -9.63
C GLU A 281 21.86 0.83 -10.08
N ALA A 282 21.10 0.08 -9.28
CA ALA A 282 19.69 -0.17 -9.57
C ALA A 282 18.86 1.12 -9.52
N LEU A 283 19.05 1.97 -8.50
CA LEU A 283 18.38 3.28 -8.39
C LEU A 283 18.79 4.23 -9.53
N ARG A 284 20.04 4.21 -9.98
CA ARG A 284 20.48 5.00 -11.14
C ARG A 284 19.73 4.58 -12.41
N LEU A 285 19.61 3.27 -12.63
CA LEU A 285 18.87 2.72 -13.77
C LEU A 285 17.37 3.07 -13.67
N GLU A 286 16.79 3.00 -12.49
CA GLU A 286 15.40 3.41 -12.25
C GLU A 286 15.19 4.87 -12.64
N ALA A 287 16.03 5.78 -12.16
CA ALA A 287 15.94 7.19 -12.50
C ALA A 287 16.15 7.44 -14.00
N GLU A 288 17.13 6.77 -14.63
CA GLU A 288 17.38 6.86 -16.07
C GLU A 288 16.12 6.53 -16.86
N LEU A 289 15.48 5.40 -16.56
CA LEU A 289 14.29 4.94 -17.28
C LEU A 289 13.06 5.83 -17.02
N LEU A 290 12.85 6.26 -15.78
CA LEU A 290 11.72 7.11 -15.39
C LEU A 290 11.79 8.50 -16.00
N LEU A 291 12.98 9.08 -16.08
CA LEU A 291 13.21 10.42 -16.63
C LEU A 291 13.06 10.49 -18.17
N GLU A 292 12.86 9.34 -18.85
CA GLU A 292 12.43 9.32 -20.24
C GLU A 292 10.95 9.67 -20.44
N CYS A 293 10.13 9.60 -19.39
CA CYS A 293 8.71 9.89 -19.46
C CYS A 293 8.43 11.36 -19.11
N GLU A 294 7.90 12.13 -20.05
CA GLU A 294 7.64 13.57 -19.89
C GLU A 294 6.61 13.90 -18.78
N ASN A 295 5.70 12.97 -18.51
CA ASN A 295 4.65 13.10 -17.49
C ASN A 295 5.06 12.55 -16.12
N VAL A 296 6.31 12.12 -15.95
CA VAL A 296 6.88 11.71 -14.65
C VAL A 296 7.60 12.89 -13.99
N ARG A 297 7.42 13.01 -12.70
CA ARG A 297 8.14 13.92 -11.79
C ARG A 297 8.78 13.05 -10.73
N LEU A 298 10.09 12.81 -10.87
CA LEU A 298 10.85 11.99 -9.94
C LEU A 298 11.51 12.86 -8.87
N PHE A 299 11.45 12.42 -7.61
CA PHE A 299 12.06 13.09 -6.47
C PHE A 299 12.95 12.10 -5.70
N GLY A 300 14.09 12.58 -5.22
CA GLY A 300 15.02 11.79 -4.41
C GLY A 300 15.25 12.47 -3.08
N PHE A 301 15.09 11.72 -1.98
CA PHE A 301 15.23 12.27 -0.64
C PHE A 301 16.32 11.60 0.20
N ASP A 302 17.05 10.64 -0.37
CA ASP A 302 18.14 9.96 0.34
C ASP A 302 19.33 10.89 0.66
N ASP A 303 19.45 12.02 -0.03
CA ASP A 303 20.47 13.04 0.25
C ASP A 303 20.06 14.09 1.27
N GLN A 304 18.89 13.91 1.87
CA GLN A 304 18.44 14.76 2.97
C GLN A 304 19.05 14.26 4.29
N PHE A 305 20.36 14.46 4.42
CA PHE A 305 21.16 13.89 5.52
C PHE A 305 20.74 14.38 6.90
N ASP A 306 20.22 15.60 7.00
CA ASP A 306 19.65 16.11 8.25
C ASP A 306 18.40 15.33 8.69
N ILE A 307 17.68 14.72 7.77
CA ILE A 307 16.55 13.83 8.06
C ILE A 307 17.05 12.42 8.30
N THR A 308 17.81 11.84 7.35
CA THR A 308 18.17 10.43 7.36
C THR A 308 19.14 10.06 8.50
N CYS A 309 19.96 11.00 8.96
CA CYS A 309 20.89 10.80 10.08
C CYS A 309 20.27 11.09 11.45
N ASP A 310 19.16 11.83 11.50
CA ASP A 310 18.43 12.05 12.75
C ASP A 310 17.47 10.89 13.03
N LEU A 311 17.90 9.97 13.86
CA LEU A 311 17.09 8.81 14.26
C LEU A 311 15.83 9.21 15.04
N GLY A 312 15.69 10.47 15.49
CA GLY A 312 14.47 11.02 16.05
C GLY A 312 13.30 10.99 15.08
N ASN A 313 13.59 11.00 13.80
CA ASN A 313 12.60 10.95 12.72
C ASN A 313 12.06 9.56 12.43
N TYR A 314 12.57 8.48 13.07
CA TYR A 314 12.27 7.09 12.67
C TYR A 314 11.78 6.25 13.85
N MET A 315 10.93 5.26 13.57
CA MET A 315 10.53 4.23 14.53
C MET A 315 11.35 2.94 14.42
N ASP A 316 11.94 2.71 13.26
CA ASP A 316 12.82 1.59 12.94
C ASP A 316 13.81 2.00 11.84
N VAL A 317 14.48 1.06 11.19
CA VAL A 317 15.50 1.35 10.18
C VAL A 317 14.92 1.97 8.88
N ILE A 318 13.60 1.88 8.64
CA ILE A 318 12.94 2.27 7.38
C ILE A 318 11.94 3.42 7.57
N HIS A 319 11.02 3.28 8.56
CA HIS A 319 9.81 4.07 8.62
C HIS A 319 10.04 5.41 9.30
N TYR A 320 9.84 6.47 8.52
CA TYR A 320 9.92 7.86 9.00
C TYR A 320 8.59 8.35 9.58
N SER A 321 8.69 9.41 10.39
CA SER A 321 7.57 10.03 11.07
C SER A 321 6.60 10.74 10.12
N GLU A 322 5.39 10.99 10.62
CA GLU A 322 4.37 11.78 9.91
C GLU A 322 4.89 13.18 9.53
N ALA A 323 5.70 13.81 10.42
CA ALA A 323 6.29 15.12 10.16
C ALA A 323 7.24 15.10 8.95
N VAL A 324 8.03 14.03 8.79
CA VAL A 324 8.84 13.83 7.57
C VAL A 324 7.94 13.66 6.36
N GLY A 325 6.91 12.82 6.45
CA GLY A 325 5.93 12.65 5.38
C GLY A 325 5.28 13.97 4.94
N ASP A 326 4.85 14.79 5.88
CA ASP A 326 4.30 16.13 5.62
C ASP A 326 5.31 17.02 4.87
N GLN A 327 6.60 16.96 5.25
CA GLN A 327 7.66 17.72 4.58
C GLN A 327 7.92 17.22 3.16
N LEU A 328 7.90 15.89 2.93
CA LEU A 328 8.08 15.31 1.58
C LEU A 328 6.98 15.78 0.63
N ILE A 329 5.72 15.76 1.06
CA ILE A 329 4.58 16.26 0.25
C ILE A 329 4.76 17.74 -0.08
N GLN A 330 5.19 18.56 0.89
CA GLN A 330 5.44 19.98 0.69
C GLN A 330 6.53 20.21 -0.38
N TRP A 331 7.67 19.55 -0.25
CA TRP A 331 8.78 19.65 -1.22
C TRP A 331 8.39 19.20 -2.62
N MET A 332 7.63 18.10 -2.73
CA MET A 332 7.13 17.64 -4.03
C MET A 332 6.20 18.66 -4.68
N ALA A 333 5.34 19.34 -3.90
CA ALA A 333 4.44 20.37 -4.40
C ALA A 333 5.21 21.62 -4.86
N GLU A 334 6.29 21.97 -4.18
CA GLU A 334 7.17 23.11 -4.49
C GLU A 334 8.17 22.77 -5.61
N GLY A 335 8.33 21.49 -5.96
CA GLY A 335 9.29 21.01 -6.95
C GLY A 335 10.74 20.95 -6.43
N GLU A 336 10.92 21.00 -5.10
CA GLU A 336 12.22 20.84 -4.46
C GLU A 336 12.66 19.38 -4.48
N HIS A 337 13.97 19.13 -4.52
CA HIS A 337 14.58 17.78 -4.62
C HIS A 337 14.15 16.96 -5.84
N ARG A 338 13.64 17.64 -6.87
CA ARG A 338 13.28 16.98 -8.11
C ARG A 338 14.52 16.52 -8.86
N LEU A 339 14.51 15.23 -9.23
CA LEU A 339 15.53 14.66 -10.09
C LEU A 339 15.24 14.95 -11.56
N THR A 340 16.28 15.26 -12.30
CA THR A 340 16.29 15.52 -13.74
C THR A 340 17.44 14.77 -14.38
N LYS A 341 17.48 14.69 -15.72
CA LYS A 341 18.60 14.07 -16.44
C LYS A 341 19.94 14.76 -16.15
N GLU A 342 19.89 16.05 -15.80
CA GLU A 342 21.09 16.86 -15.53
C GLU A 342 21.66 16.64 -14.14
N ASN A 343 20.81 16.41 -13.12
CA ASN A 343 21.25 16.36 -11.71
C ASN A 343 21.26 14.95 -11.09
N ALA A 344 20.59 13.97 -11.71
CA ALA A 344 20.46 12.63 -11.12
C ALA A 344 21.82 11.94 -10.92
N GLY A 345 22.75 12.10 -11.84
CA GLY A 345 24.10 11.52 -11.71
C GLY A 345 24.81 11.99 -10.45
N GLU A 346 24.87 13.32 -10.24
CA GLU A 346 25.50 13.93 -9.07
C GLU A 346 24.77 13.58 -7.77
N TYR A 347 23.44 13.50 -7.82
CA TYR A 347 22.62 13.07 -6.67
C TYR A 347 23.03 11.67 -6.19
N PHE A 348 23.03 10.66 -7.08
CA PHE A 348 23.36 9.29 -6.70
C PHE A 348 24.84 9.10 -6.31
N GLU A 349 25.78 9.84 -6.91
CA GLU A 349 27.18 9.83 -6.49
C GLU A 349 27.33 10.35 -5.05
N ARG A 350 26.68 11.48 -4.74
CA ARG A 350 26.67 12.07 -3.39
C ARG A 350 26.06 11.15 -2.35
N VAL A 351 24.92 10.51 -2.66
CA VAL A 351 24.24 9.56 -1.79
C VAL A 351 25.13 8.35 -1.49
N GLU A 352 25.66 7.70 -2.53
CA GLU A 352 26.52 6.54 -2.39
C GLU A 352 27.80 6.85 -1.61
N GLU A 353 28.47 7.96 -1.92
CA GLU A 353 29.71 8.38 -1.24
C GLU A 353 29.45 8.67 0.25
N PHE A 354 28.37 9.37 0.57
CA PHE A 354 28.03 9.70 1.94
C PHE A 354 27.82 8.46 2.80
N TYR A 355 26.89 7.57 2.40
CA TYR A 355 26.57 6.39 3.19
C TYR A 355 27.70 5.36 3.24
N ARG A 356 28.53 5.27 2.21
CA ARG A 356 29.72 4.43 2.19
C ARG A 356 30.74 4.84 3.26
N ASN A 357 30.94 6.13 3.44
CA ASN A 357 32.02 6.71 4.25
C ASN A 357 31.54 7.17 5.64
N TYR A 358 30.26 7.09 5.93
CA TYR A 358 29.72 7.51 7.21
C TYR A 358 30.29 6.67 8.36
N ASP A 359 30.55 7.33 9.50
CA ASP A 359 30.99 6.65 10.73
C ASP A 359 29.80 6.16 11.54
N TYR A 360 29.37 4.94 11.28
CA TYR A 360 28.19 4.33 11.92
C TYR A 360 28.37 4.02 13.42
N ASP A 361 29.61 4.05 13.96
CA ASP A 361 29.82 3.88 15.39
C ASP A 361 29.27 5.08 16.19
N ARG A 362 29.15 6.27 15.55
CA ARG A 362 28.53 7.47 16.11
C ARG A 362 27.05 7.29 16.47
N LEU A 363 26.34 6.36 15.85
CA LEU A 363 24.94 6.08 16.17
C LEU A 363 24.75 5.55 17.60
N TYR A 364 25.82 5.06 18.24
CA TYR A 364 25.80 4.58 19.64
C TYR A 364 26.36 5.59 20.64
N GLU A 365 26.86 6.72 20.16
CA GLU A 365 27.31 7.80 21.04
C GLU A 365 26.10 8.49 21.70
N PRO A 366 26.25 8.97 22.95
CA PRO A 366 25.22 9.81 23.56
C PRO A 366 24.99 11.07 22.70
N GLU A 367 23.75 11.52 22.65
CA GLU A 367 23.45 12.81 22.04
C GLU A 367 24.15 13.91 22.88
N GLU A 368 24.91 14.77 22.20
CA GLU A 368 25.47 15.95 22.87
C GLU A 368 24.30 16.88 23.23
N GLU A 369 24.15 17.20 24.55
CA GLU A 369 23.12 18.11 25.06
C GLU A 369 23.27 19.54 24.52
#